data_f558021954878ccf1b521f3062818dba
#
_entry.id   f558021954878ccf1b521f3062818dba
#
_cell.length_a   1.000
_cell.length_b   1.000
_cell.length_c   1.000
_cell.angle_alpha   90.00
_cell.angle_beta   90.00
_cell.angle_gamma   90.00
#
_symmetry.space_group_name_H-M   'P 1'
#
loop_
_entity.id
_entity.type
_entity.pdbx_description
1 polymer ?
#
loop_
_entity_poly.entity_id
_entity_poly.type
_entity_poly.pdbx_seq_one_letter_code
_entity_poly.pdbx_strand_id
1 'polypeptide(L)'
;MRYYFAPMEGITDAPYRKVHHSFFPGLDAYYMPFISPTMHRTLTNRESRDLPMADSVPFRAVPQILTKVPEDFLWAADQCAQRGYDEVNLNVGCPSGTVVSKGKGAGMLADPAKLDEFLDKIFESAPLPVSVKTRRAFTALII
;
A
#
# COMPACT_ATOMS: atom_id res chain seq x y z
N MET A 1 -13.23 -5.73 18.22
CA MET A 1 -11.92 -5.08 17.91
C MET A 1 -11.44 -5.65 16.59
N ARG A 2 -10.85 -4.85 15.69
CA ARG A 2 -10.34 -5.35 14.41
C ARG A 2 -8.83 -5.51 14.46
N TYR A 3 -8.32 -6.59 13.88
CA TYR A 3 -6.90 -6.91 13.85
C TYR A 3 -6.41 -7.00 12.41
N TYR A 4 -5.39 -6.21 12.09
CA TYR A 4 -4.82 -6.13 10.76
C TYR A 4 -3.36 -6.58 10.76
N PHE A 5 -3.00 -7.40 9.78
CA PHE A 5 -1.61 -7.79 9.57
C PHE A 5 -0.88 -6.71 8.80
N ALA A 6 0.13 -6.10 9.42
CA ALA A 6 0.90 -5.03 8.77
C ALA A 6 1.89 -5.59 7.74
N PRO A 7 2.09 -4.89 6.61
CA PRO A 7 3.05 -5.32 5.60
C PRO A 7 4.49 -5.08 6.04
N MET A 8 5.37 -5.99 5.65
CA MET A 8 6.83 -5.86 5.80
C MET A 8 7.51 -6.26 4.50
N GLU A 9 8.11 -5.26 3.83
CA GLU A 9 8.80 -5.43 2.54
C GLU A 9 9.85 -6.55 2.62
N GLY A 10 9.83 -7.48 1.66
CA GLY A 10 10.77 -8.59 1.57
C GLY A 10 10.51 -9.74 2.55
N ILE A 11 9.50 -9.65 3.42
CA ILE A 11 9.20 -10.68 4.42
C ILE A 11 7.77 -11.21 4.25
N THR A 12 6.78 -10.33 4.27
CA THR A 12 5.36 -10.74 4.28
C THR A 12 4.80 -10.92 2.87
N ASP A 13 5.50 -11.69 2.04
CA ASP A 13 5.10 -12.05 0.68
C ASP A 13 3.85 -12.97 0.64
N ALA A 14 3.41 -13.33 -0.55
CA ALA A 14 2.20 -14.15 -0.71
C ALA A 14 2.32 -15.53 -0.03
N PRO A 15 3.43 -16.29 -0.15
CA PRO A 15 3.64 -17.52 0.60
C PRO A 15 3.58 -17.32 2.11
N TYR A 16 4.27 -16.29 2.64
CA TYR A 16 4.26 -15.99 4.07
C TYR A 16 2.83 -15.74 4.58
N ARG A 17 2.05 -14.90 3.90
CA ARG A 17 0.67 -14.59 4.31
C ARG A 17 -0.22 -15.83 4.36
N LYS A 18 -0.08 -16.74 3.38
CA LYS A 18 -0.81 -18.02 3.34
C LYS A 18 -0.46 -18.91 4.52
N VAL A 19 0.83 -19.10 4.79
CA VAL A 19 1.30 -19.92 5.92
C VAL A 19 0.87 -19.28 7.24
N HIS A 20 1.07 -17.96 7.40
CA HIS A 20 0.64 -17.27 8.63
C HIS A 20 -0.85 -17.44 8.89
N HIS A 21 -1.69 -17.28 7.86
CA HIS A 21 -3.13 -17.46 8.00
C HIS A 21 -3.52 -18.88 8.44
N SER A 22 -2.81 -19.91 7.97
CA SER A 22 -3.11 -21.29 8.34
C SER A 22 -2.85 -21.60 9.82
N PHE A 23 -1.91 -20.87 10.45
CA PHE A 23 -1.61 -21.02 11.88
C PHE A 23 -2.34 -20.00 12.76
N PHE A 24 -2.65 -18.83 12.23
CA PHE A 24 -3.25 -17.71 12.97
C PHE A 24 -4.48 -17.16 12.23
N PRO A 25 -5.57 -17.95 12.10
CA PRO A 25 -6.81 -17.45 11.54
C PRO A 25 -7.45 -16.45 12.50
N GLY A 26 -8.16 -15.46 11.98
CA GLY A 26 -8.90 -14.49 12.82
C GLY A 26 -8.40 -13.07 12.70
N LEU A 27 -7.52 -12.79 11.73
CA LEU A 27 -7.22 -11.42 11.32
C LEU A 27 -8.29 -10.92 10.33
N ASP A 28 -8.69 -9.67 10.48
CA ASP A 28 -9.70 -9.04 9.61
C ASP A 28 -9.17 -8.74 8.22
N ALA A 29 -7.87 -8.44 8.08
CA ALA A 29 -7.22 -8.26 6.78
C ALA A 29 -5.69 -8.38 6.85
N TYR A 30 -5.10 -8.75 5.71
CA TYR A 30 -3.65 -8.78 5.47
C TYR A 30 -3.28 -7.64 4.53
N TYR A 31 -2.59 -6.62 5.05
CA TYR A 31 -2.02 -5.59 4.20
C TYR A 31 -0.75 -6.11 3.53
N MET A 32 -0.63 -5.88 2.23
CA MET A 32 0.43 -6.48 1.41
C MET A 32 1.64 -5.55 1.34
N PRO A 33 2.87 -6.09 1.13
CA PRO A 33 4.01 -5.28 0.74
C PRO A 33 3.67 -4.38 -0.46
N PHE A 34 4.24 -3.19 -0.48
CA PHE A 34 3.82 -2.18 -1.43
C PHE A 34 4.22 -2.49 -2.88
N ILE A 35 3.34 -2.13 -3.79
CA ILE A 35 3.60 -1.93 -5.20
C ILE A 35 4.19 -0.52 -5.36
N SER A 36 5.31 -0.39 -6.08
CA SER A 36 5.90 0.91 -6.39
C SER A 36 5.91 1.11 -7.90
N PRO A 37 4.85 1.72 -8.47
CA PRO A 37 4.75 1.92 -9.91
C PRO A 37 5.99 2.59 -10.49
N THR A 38 6.44 2.07 -11.62
CA THR A 38 7.53 2.64 -12.41
C THR A 38 6.99 3.65 -13.44
N MET A 39 7.87 4.41 -14.06
CA MET A 39 7.50 5.34 -15.14
C MET A 39 6.77 4.63 -16.32
N HIS A 40 7.03 3.36 -16.53
CA HIS A 40 6.37 2.56 -17.57
C HIS A 40 5.05 1.93 -17.12
N ARG A 41 4.64 2.14 -15.86
CA ARG A 41 3.41 1.58 -15.29
C ARG A 41 3.30 0.07 -15.53
N THR A 42 4.34 -0.66 -15.13
CA THR A 42 4.39 -2.12 -15.20
C THR A 42 4.66 -2.69 -13.82
N LEU A 43 4.03 -3.82 -13.50
CA LEU A 43 4.36 -4.59 -12.31
C LEU A 43 5.64 -5.39 -12.57
N THR A 44 6.54 -5.39 -11.60
CA THR A 44 7.70 -6.29 -11.61
C THR A 44 7.23 -7.74 -11.43
N ASN A 45 8.09 -8.71 -11.78
CA ASN A 45 7.80 -10.13 -11.57
C ASN A 45 7.51 -10.45 -10.08
N ARG A 46 8.18 -9.74 -9.15
CA ARG A 46 7.94 -9.88 -7.72
C ARG A 46 6.54 -9.35 -7.36
N GLU A 47 6.23 -8.13 -7.76
CA GLU A 47 4.92 -7.52 -7.47
C GLU A 47 3.78 -8.33 -8.08
N SER A 48 3.94 -8.85 -9.29
CA SER A 48 2.93 -9.72 -9.93
C SER A 48 2.68 -11.01 -9.15
N ARG A 49 3.73 -11.61 -8.56
CA ARG A 49 3.59 -12.80 -7.71
C ARG A 49 2.98 -12.48 -6.35
N ASP A 50 3.28 -11.29 -5.79
CA ASP A 50 2.75 -10.85 -4.50
C ASP A 50 1.33 -10.32 -4.60
N LEU A 51 0.85 -10.02 -5.81
CA LEU A 51 -0.50 -9.52 -6.11
C LEU A 51 -1.31 -10.59 -6.88
N PRO A 52 -1.69 -11.71 -6.24
CA PRO A 52 -2.53 -12.72 -6.85
C PRO A 52 -3.96 -12.19 -7.09
N MET A 53 -4.82 -12.97 -7.73
CA MET A 53 -6.26 -12.69 -7.76
C MET A 53 -6.82 -12.72 -6.33
N ALA A 54 -7.71 -11.79 -5.99
CA ALA A 54 -8.21 -11.63 -4.63
C ALA A 54 -8.93 -12.88 -4.10
N ASP A 55 -9.63 -13.59 -4.97
CA ASP A 55 -10.36 -14.84 -4.66
C ASP A 55 -9.45 -16.08 -4.53
N SER A 56 -8.16 -15.96 -4.89
CA SER A 56 -7.20 -17.07 -4.81
C SER A 56 -6.60 -17.29 -3.43
N VAL A 57 -6.99 -16.49 -2.45
CA VAL A 57 -6.53 -16.59 -1.06
C VAL A 57 -7.72 -16.67 -0.09
N PRO A 58 -7.61 -17.44 1.02
CA PRO A 58 -8.71 -17.68 1.97
C PRO A 58 -8.88 -16.54 3.00
N PHE A 59 -8.35 -15.36 2.75
CA PHE A 59 -8.39 -14.20 3.64
C PHE A 59 -8.50 -12.91 2.86
N ARG A 60 -9.03 -11.88 3.50
CA ARG A 60 -9.06 -10.53 2.92
C ARG A 60 -7.63 -9.98 2.84
N ALA A 61 -7.20 -9.67 1.66
CA ALA A 61 -5.91 -9.04 1.38
C ALA A 61 -6.11 -7.63 0.83
N VAL A 62 -5.30 -6.66 1.30
CA VAL A 62 -5.36 -5.27 0.89
C VAL A 62 -4.02 -4.88 0.25
N PRO A 63 -3.96 -4.65 -1.06
CA PRO A 63 -2.76 -4.18 -1.73
C PRO A 63 -2.34 -2.79 -1.23
N GLN A 64 -1.04 -2.60 -1.01
CA GLN A 64 -0.49 -1.30 -0.64
C GLN A 64 0.27 -0.68 -1.81
N ILE A 65 0.15 0.63 -1.99
CA ILE A 65 0.77 1.39 -3.09
C ILE A 65 1.72 2.44 -2.49
N LEU A 66 2.94 2.52 -3.04
CA LEU A 66 3.97 3.46 -2.64
C LEU A 66 4.32 4.39 -3.82
N THR A 67 3.72 5.54 -3.88
CA THR A 67 4.01 6.58 -4.87
C THR A 67 3.73 7.96 -4.31
N LYS A 68 4.20 9.00 -4.97
CA LYS A 68 3.86 10.43 -4.76
C LYS A 68 3.21 11.06 -5.99
N VAL A 69 2.91 10.24 -7.00
CA VAL A 69 2.31 10.67 -8.28
C VAL A 69 0.90 10.12 -8.33
N PRO A 70 -0.14 10.98 -8.36
CA PRO A 70 -1.53 10.54 -8.35
C PRO A 70 -1.88 9.58 -9.48
N GLU A 71 -1.41 9.86 -10.69
CA GLU A 71 -1.69 9.05 -11.88
C GLU A 71 -1.10 7.63 -11.78
N ASP A 72 0.06 7.49 -11.09
CA ASP A 72 0.67 6.19 -10.81
C ASP A 72 -0.13 5.42 -9.76
N PHE A 73 -0.68 6.14 -8.75
CA PHE A 73 -1.55 5.53 -7.76
C PHE A 73 -2.82 5.00 -8.41
N LEU A 74 -3.48 5.81 -9.23
CA LEU A 74 -4.72 5.45 -9.92
C LEU A 74 -4.51 4.26 -10.85
N TRP A 75 -3.41 4.24 -11.61
CA TRP A 75 -3.06 3.08 -12.43
C TRP A 75 -2.89 1.80 -11.59
N ALA A 76 -2.17 1.87 -10.46
CA ALA A 76 -1.97 0.70 -9.60
C ALA A 76 -3.28 0.26 -8.94
N ALA A 77 -4.13 1.20 -8.54
CA ALA A 77 -5.45 0.92 -8.00
C ALA A 77 -6.35 0.22 -9.02
N ASP A 78 -6.31 0.63 -10.29
CA ASP A 78 -7.01 -0.05 -11.39
C ASP A 78 -6.50 -1.49 -11.58
N GLN A 79 -5.18 -1.71 -11.53
CA GLN A 79 -4.61 -3.06 -11.57
C GLN A 79 -5.10 -3.95 -10.41
N CYS A 80 -5.34 -3.36 -9.25
CA CYS A 80 -5.92 -4.06 -8.10
C CYS A 80 -7.42 -4.34 -8.30
N ALA A 81 -8.18 -3.38 -8.80
CA ALA A 81 -9.60 -3.55 -9.11
C ALA A 81 -9.83 -4.68 -10.13
N GLN A 82 -9.02 -4.74 -11.19
CA GLN A 82 -9.08 -5.81 -12.21
C GLN A 82 -8.77 -7.21 -11.62
N ARG A 83 -8.09 -7.27 -10.47
CA ARG A 83 -7.80 -8.53 -9.75
C ARG A 83 -8.81 -8.86 -8.67
N GLY A 84 -9.91 -8.07 -8.57
CA GLY A 84 -11.01 -8.33 -7.64
C GLY A 84 -10.79 -7.85 -6.21
N TYR A 85 -9.78 -7.00 -5.95
CA TYR A 85 -9.61 -6.40 -4.64
C TYR A 85 -10.69 -5.36 -4.35
N ASP A 86 -11.07 -5.23 -3.08
CA ASP A 86 -12.15 -4.36 -2.60
C ASP A 86 -11.64 -3.07 -1.93
N GLU A 87 -10.33 -2.93 -1.76
CA GLU A 87 -9.66 -1.79 -1.14
C GLU A 87 -8.21 -1.72 -1.63
N VAL A 88 -7.66 -0.51 -1.66
CA VAL A 88 -6.22 -0.27 -1.78
C VAL A 88 -5.73 0.61 -0.64
N ASN A 89 -4.46 0.48 -0.29
CA ASN A 89 -3.86 1.22 0.82
C ASN A 89 -2.72 2.11 0.33
N LEU A 90 -2.72 3.39 0.71
CA LEU A 90 -1.62 4.30 0.45
C LEU A 90 -0.57 4.19 1.57
N ASN A 91 0.70 4.06 1.19
CA ASN A 91 1.83 4.10 2.13
C ASN A 91 2.38 5.53 2.25
N VAL A 92 2.09 6.19 3.38
CA VAL A 92 2.71 7.46 3.78
C VAL A 92 3.52 7.32 5.08
N GLY A 93 3.96 6.10 5.39
CA GLY A 93 4.63 5.80 6.66
C GLY A 93 5.99 5.11 6.55
N CYS A 94 6.42 4.63 5.38
CA CYS A 94 7.69 3.95 5.22
C CYS A 94 8.87 4.91 5.50
N PRO A 95 9.74 4.63 6.52
CA PRO A 95 10.83 5.52 6.88
C PRO A 95 12.14 5.21 6.16
N SER A 96 12.17 4.21 5.28
CA SER A 96 13.39 3.82 4.55
C SER A 96 14.03 5.02 3.85
N GLY A 97 15.33 5.22 4.04
CA GLY A 97 16.07 6.32 3.44
C GLY A 97 15.93 6.39 1.91
N THR A 98 15.89 5.22 1.26
CA THR A 98 15.69 5.12 -0.21
C THR A 98 14.28 5.51 -0.67
N VAL A 99 13.30 5.45 0.22
CA VAL A 99 11.92 5.86 -0.02
C VAL A 99 11.75 7.35 0.27
N VAL A 100 12.21 7.77 1.45
CA VAL A 100 12.09 9.17 1.92
C VAL A 100 12.88 10.13 1.04
N SER A 101 14.09 9.77 0.60
CA SER A 101 14.90 10.61 -0.32
C SER A 101 14.22 10.88 -1.67
N LYS A 102 13.28 10.01 -2.07
CA LYS A 102 12.45 10.19 -3.27
C LYS A 102 11.15 10.95 -3.00
N GLY A 103 10.93 11.41 -1.77
CA GLY A 103 9.69 12.08 -1.34
C GLY A 103 8.48 11.15 -1.31
N LYS A 104 8.68 9.83 -1.15
CA LYS A 104 7.63 8.82 -1.02
C LYS A 104 7.51 8.35 0.44
N GLY A 105 6.46 7.60 0.75
CA GLY A 105 6.25 7.07 2.10
C GLY A 105 6.23 8.19 3.15
N ALA A 106 7.01 8.06 4.22
CA ALA A 106 7.09 9.09 5.25
C ALA A 106 7.61 10.44 4.73
N GLY A 107 8.31 10.47 3.59
CA GLY A 107 8.77 11.70 2.97
C GLY A 107 7.62 12.61 2.48
N MET A 108 6.43 12.06 2.24
CA MET A 108 5.25 12.86 1.88
C MET A 108 4.73 13.72 3.05
N LEU A 109 5.02 13.32 4.29
CA LEU A 109 4.61 14.04 5.50
C LEU A 109 5.38 15.35 5.71
N ALA A 110 6.46 15.58 4.96
CA ALA A 110 7.26 16.80 5.06
C ALA A 110 6.58 18.03 4.44
N ASP A 111 5.60 17.83 3.56
CA ASP A 111 4.87 18.90 2.87
C ASP A 111 3.36 18.59 2.89
N PRO A 112 2.65 19.03 3.95
CA PRO A 112 1.23 18.75 4.10
C PRO A 112 0.38 19.26 2.93
N ALA A 113 0.71 20.42 2.35
CA ALA A 113 -0.07 20.98 1.24
C ALA A 113 0.00 20.09 -0.01
N LYS A 114 1.20 19.59 -0.35
CA LYS A 114 1.34 18.62 -1.45
C LYS A 114 0.69 17.28 -1.15
N LEU A 115 0.69 16.86 0.10
CA LEU A 115 -0.02 15.64 0.50
C LEU A 115 -1.51 15.81 0.34
N ASP A 116 -2.09 16.95 0.74
CA ASP A 116 -3.51 17.24 0.56
C ASP A 116 -3.90 17.23 -0.93
N GLU A 117 -3.14 17.94 -1.78
CA GLU A 117 -3.37 17.93 -3.23
C GLU A 117 -3.31 16.52 -3.83
N PHE A 118 -2.40 15.69 -3.35
CA PHE A 118 -2.29 14.30 -3.77
C PHE A 118 -3.51 13.48 -3.32
N LEU A 119 -3.92 13.63 -2.06
CA LEU A 119 -5.05 12.92 -1.49
C LEU A 119 -6.36 13.30 -2.18
N ASP A 120 -6.61 14.59 -2.43
CA ASP A 120 -7.79 15.06 -3.16
C ASP A 120 -7.90 14.37 -4.52
N LYS A 121 -6.82 14.35 -5.31
CA LYS A 121 -6.82 13.73 -6.63
C LYS A 121 -7.10 12.22 -6.59
N ILE A 122 -6.49 11.49 -5.65
CA ILE A 122 -6.71 10.04 -5.59
C ILE A 122 -8.09 9.69 -5.02
N PHE A 123 -8.60 10.43 -4.04
CA PHE A 123 -9.93 10.17 -3.48
C PHE A 123 -11.06 10.51 -4.45
N GLU A 124 -10.86 11.50 -5.32
CA GLU A 124 -11.85 11.86 -6.35
C GLU A 124 -11.96 10.77 -7.44
N SER A 125 -10.85 10.12 -7.79
CA SER A 125 -10.76 9.31 -9.02
C SER A 125 -10.42 7.83 -8.79
N ALA A 126 -10.14 7.39 -7.56
CA ALA A 126 -9.78 6.00 -7.31
C ALA A 126 -10.94 5.04 -7.61
N PRO A 127 -10.69 3.92 -8.31
CA PRO A 127 -11.72 2.93 -8.62
C PRO A 127 -12.15 2.08 -7.41
N LEU A 128 -11.39 2.16 -6.31
CA LEU A 128 -11.59 1.40 -5.08
C LEU A 128 -11.52 2.32 -3.86
N PRO A 129 -12.16 1.96 -2.74
CA PRO A 129 -11.92 2.58 -1.44
C PRO A 129 -10.43 2.64 -1.11
N VAL A 130 -9.98 3.80 -0.62
CA VAL A 130 -8.59 4.05 -0.27
C VAL A 130 -8.44 4.19 1.23
N SER A 131 -7.61 3.35 1.84
CA SER A 131 -7.13 3.54 3.21
C SER A 131 -5.69 4.05 3.22
N VAL A 132 -5.25 4.58 4.35
CA VAL A 132 -3.92 5.16 4.49
C VAL A 132 -3.18 4.52 5.65
N LYS A 133 -1.97 4.00 5.40
CA LYS A 133 -1.04 3.62 6.45
C LYS A 133 0.00 4.71 6.62
N THR A 134 -0.08 5.39 7.76
CA THR A 134 0.79 6.50 8.11
C THR A 134 1.68 6.19 9.32
N ARG A 135 2.41 7.17 9.77
CA ARG A 135 3.17 7.23 11.03
C ARG A 135 3.11 8.65 11.59
N ARG A 136 3.57 8.83 12.82
CA ARG A 136 3.82 10.18 13.33
C ARG A 136 4.90 10.85 12.48
N ALA A 137 4.71 12.12 12.14
CA ALA A 137 5.64 12.86 11.29
C ALA A 137 7.07 12.84 11.82
N PHE A 138 8.06 12.87 10.92
CA PHE A 138 9.48 12.79 11.27
C PHE A 138 9.96 14.00 12.07
N THR A 139 9.33 15.16 11.87
CA THR A 139 9.77 16.47 12.38
C THR A 139 8.86 17.11 13.44
N ALA A 140 7.71 16.54 13.72
CA ALA A 140 6.73 17.16 14.62
C ALA A 140 6.90 16.77 16.09
N LEU A 141 8.09 16.46 16.55
CA LEU A 141 8.37 16.14 17.96
C LEU A 141 9.67 16.74 18.43
N ILE A 142 9.85 18.04 18.17
CA ILE A 142 10.68 18.89 19.00
C ILE A 142 9.73 19.93 19.60
N ILE A 143 9.05 19.56 20.62
CA ILE A 143 8.54 20.39 21.70
C ILE A 143 8.86 19.64 22.97
#